data_df3a2ccce92f9c5848ae1506c3763a0c
#
_entry.id   df3a2ccce92f9c5848ae1506c3763a0c
#
_cell.length_a   1.000
_cell.length_b   1.000
_cell.length_c   1.000
_cell.angle_alpha   90.00
_cell.angle_beta   90.00
_cell.angle_gamma   90.00
#
_symmetry.space_group_name_H-M   'P 1'
#
loop_
_entity.id
_entity.type
_entity.pdbx_description
1 polymer ?
#
loop_
_entity_poly.entity_id
_entity_poly.type
_entity_poly.pdbx_seq_one_letter_code
_entity_poly.pdbx_strand_id
1 'polypeptide(L)'
;FHAVAELKEILKQEGFEELKESEKWKIKPGKRYYVTRNNSSIIAVKAGKELDNYSFHVTASHSDSPAFKLKENAEIEVAKKYTVLNTEGYGGMICQTWFDRPLSLAGRVMVKNGERIETRLVKVDRDLLMIPSLAIHMDRKVNEGRAVNKQIDMLPVLSGSVKEQGEVRSLVAEELGLKDTDIYGMDLFLYNRMGAVRWGSDREFI
;
A
#
# COMPACT_ATOMS: atom_id res chain seq x y z
N PHE A 1 -2.04 4.84 0.51
CA PHE A 1 -3.35 5.16 1.10
C PHE A 1 -3.33 5.09 2.62
N HIS A 2 -2.83 4.00 3.22
CA HIS A 2 -2.77 3.82 4.69
C HIS A 2 -1.92 4.89 5.38
N ALA A 3 -0.79 5.33 4.78
CA ALA A 3 0.03 6.41 5.33
C ALA A 3 -0.76 7.72 5.48
N VAL A 4 -1.58 8.06 4.47
CA VAL A 4 -2.43 9.27 4.54
C VAL A 4 -3.54 9.10 5.58
N ALA A 5 -4.12 7.90 5.70
CA ALA A 5 -5.12 7.64 6.74
C ALA A 5 -4.52 7.80 8.14
N GLU A 6 -3.33 7.28 8.39
CA GLU A 6 -2.61 7.45 9.66
C GLU A 6 -2.28 8.92 9.95
N LEU A 7 -1.77 9.65 8.93
CA LEU A 7 -1.51 11.08 9.05
C LEU A 7 -2.77 11.88 9.40
N LYS A 8 -3.92 11.52 8.83
CA LYS A 8 -5.21 12.16 9.19
C LYS A 8 -5.52 11.98 10.67
N GLU A 9 -5.35 10.78 11.20
CA GLU A 9 -5.63 10.52 12.62
C GLU A 9 -4.67 11.28 13.54
N ILE A 10 -3.38 11.30 13.21
CA ILE A 10 -2.38 12.10 13.95
C ILE A 10 -2.76 13.60 13.93
N LEU A 11 -3.10 14.14 12.76
CA LEU A 11 -3.45 15.55 12.63
C LEU A 11 -4.72 15.89 13.39
N LYS A 12 -5.73 15.02 13.39
CA LYS A 12 -6.96 15.20 14.21
C LYS A 12 -6.63 15.25 15.70
N GLN A 13 -5.80 14.33 16.19
CA GLN A 13 -5.36 14.31 17.59
C GLN A 13 -4.62 15.59 17.97
N GLU A 14 -3.86 16.16 17.04
CA GLU A 14 -3.14 17.42 17.19
C GLU A 14 -4.03 18.67 16.98
N GLY A 15 -5.35 18.51 16.85
CA GLY A 15 -6.31 19.58 16.74
C GLY A 15 -6.35 20.30 15.39
N PHE A 16 -5.98 19.60 14.31
CA PHE A 16 -6.20 20.11 12.96
C PHE A 16 -7.64 19.83 12.51
N GLU A 17 -8.24 20.80 11.84
CA GLU A 17 -9.58 20.72 11.26
C GLU A 17 -9.48 20.26 9.79
N GLU A 18 -10.29 19.27 9.39
CA GLU A 18 -10.34 18.83 7.99
C GLU A 18 -11.07 19.83 7.12
N LEU A 19 -10.46 20.21 6.00
CA LEU A 19 -11.07 20.99 4.93
C LEU A 19 -11.42 20.09 3.76
N LYS A 20 -12.57 20.30 3.14
CA LYS A 20 -12.96 19.60 1.93
C LYS A 20 -12.72 20.48 0.71
N GLU A 21 -12.11 19.94 -0.34
CA GLU A 21 -11.83 20.68 -1.58
C GLU A 21 -13.09 21.21 -2.26
N SER A 22 -14.22 20.52 -2.08
CA SER A 22 -15.52 20.91 -2.64
C SER A 22 -16.21 22.03 -1.90
N GLU A 23 -15.69 22.48 -0.75
CA GLU A 23 -16.32 23.50 0.11
C GLU A 23 -15.51 24.80 0.09
N LYS A 24 -16.19 25.91 0.36
CA LYS A 24 -15.52 27.21 0.54
C LYS A 24 -14.83 27.26 1.89
N TRP A 25 -13.52 27.41 1.89
CA TRP A 25 -12.73 27.46 3.12
C TRP A 25 -12.83 28.81 3.83
N LYS A 26 -12.94 28.76 5.15
CA LYS A 26 -12.92 29.93 6.05
C LYS A 26 -11.74 29.81 6.98
N ILE A 27 -10.57 30.22 6.51
CA ILE A 27 -9.33 30.15 7.28
C ILE A 27 -9.32 31.23 8.36
N LYS A 28 -9.00 30.86 9.60
CA LYS A 28 -8.87 31.77 10.74
C LYS A 28 -7.44 31.86 11.20
N PRO A 29 -6.97 33.04 11.63
CA PRO A 29 -5.62 33.22 12.18
C PRO A 29 -5.32 32.23 13.31
N GLY A 30 -4.11 31.68 13.31
CA GLY A 30 -3.62 30.77 14.35
C GLY A 30 -4.21 29.36 14.35
N LYS A 31 -5.20 29.07 13.51
CA LYS A 31 -5.83 27.74 13.41
C LYS A 31 -5.01 26.79 12.55
N ARG A 32 -5.29 25.50 12.69
CA ARG A 32 -4.60 24.40 12.01
C ARG A 32 -5.61 23.66 11.14
N TYR A 33 -5.23 23.35 9.91
CA TYR A 33 -6.10 22.70 8.94
C TYR A 33 -5.36 21.64 8.16
N TYR A 34 -6.07 20.65 7.64
CA TYR A 34 -5.53 19.76 6.62
C TYR A 34 -6.58 19.50 5.54
N VAL A 35 -6.10 19.12 4.37
CA VAL A 35 -6.92 18.73 3.23
C VAL A 35 -6.27 17.52 2.57
N THR A 36 -7.10 16.60 2.06
CA THR A 36 -6.62 15.41 1.33
C THR A 36 -7.18 15.41 -0.08
N ARG A 37 -6.42 14.81 -1.02
CA ARG A 37 -6.90 14.53 -2.38
C ARG A 37 -6.80 13.03 -2.66
N ASN A 38 -7.89 12.43 -3.13
CA ASN A 38 -8.02 11.00 -3.44
C ASN A 38 -7.60 10.05 -2.30
N ASN A 39 -7.56 10.51 -1.06
CA ASN A 39 -7.01 9.78 0.09
C ASN A 39 -5.58 9.23 -0.14
N SER A 40 -4.82 9.88 -1.02
CA SER A 40 -3.45 9.49 -1.38
C SER A 40 -2.42 10.60 -1.22
N SER A 41 -2.87 11.83 -1.03
CA SER A 41 -2.01 12.98 -0.68
C SER A 41 -2.67 13.83 0.39
N ILE A 42 -1.87 14.57 1.13
CA ILE A 42 -2.33 15.41 2.24
C ILE A 42 -1.49 16.68 2.30
N ILE A 43 -2.14 17.79 2.59
CA ILE A 43 -1.51 19.07 2.92
C ILE A 43 -2.02 19.48 4.29
N ALA A 44 -1.13 19.73 5.22
CA ALA A 44 -1.44 20.28 6.53
C ALA A 44 -0.86 21.69 6.63
N VAL A 45 -1.62 22.61 7.18
CA VAL A 45 -1.21 24.01 7.31
C VAL A 45 -1.57 24.55 8.70
N LYS A 46 -0.65 25.29 9.29
CA LYS A 46 -0.90 26.15 10.44
C LYS A 46 -0.96 27.59 9.97
N ALA A 47 -2.12 28.20 10.03
CA ALA A 47 -2.30 29.61 9.66
C ALA A 47 -1.55 30.53 10.63
N GLY A 48 -0.90 31.54 10.10
CA GLY A 48 -0.25 32.58 10.88
C GLY A 48 -1.22 33.39 11.72
N LYS A 49 -0.70 34.23 12.61
CA LYS A 49 -1.52 35.17 13.39
C LYS A 49 -2.08 36.30 12.52
N GLU A 50 -1.39 36.64 11.45
CA GLU A 50 -1.77 37.63 10.45
C GLU A 50 -1.93 36.94 9.10
N LEU A 51 -2.99 37.25 8.37
CA LEU A 51 -3.28 36.64 7.06
C LEU A 51 -3.04 37.58 5.88
N ASP A 52 -2.86 38.89 6.14
CA ASP A 52 -2.69 39.90 5.09
C ASP A 52 -1.21 40.10 4.67
N ASN A 53 -0.29 39.81 5.58
CA ASN A 53 1.15 39.87 5.32
C ASN A 53 1.78 38.54 5.73
N TYR A 54 1.90 37.60 4.79
CA TYR A 54 2.31 36.25 5.10
C TYR A 54 3.50 35.77 4.23
N SER A 55 4.23 34.83 4.79
CA SER A 55 5.19 34.02 4.08
C SER A 55 4.91 32.54 4.31
N PHE A 56 5.41 31.67 3.45
CA PHE A 56 5.26 30.24 3.61
C PHE A 56 6.58 29.61 4.06
N HIS A 57 6.48 28.78 5.11
CA HIS A 57 7.49 27.79 5.43
C HIS A 57 6.94 26.43 4.99
N VAL A 58 7.53 25.83 3.95
CA VAL A 58 7.02 24.60 3.34
C VAL A 58 8.00 23.47 3.58
N THR A 59 7.48 22.36 4.12
CA THR A 59 8.19 21.08 4.17
C THR A 59 7.41 20.10 3.33
N ALA A 60 8.08 19.39 2.43
CA ALA A 60 7.45 18.41 1.56
C ALA A 60 8.19 17.07 1.62
N SER A 61 7.43 16.00 1.58
CA SER A 61 7.94 14.64 1.45
C SER A 61 6.96 13.79 0.66
N HIS A 62 7.40 12.64 0.14
CA HIS A 62 6.47 11.66 -0.40
C HIS A 62 5.86 10.80 0.71
N SER A 63 4.65 10.28 0.49
CA SER A 63 3.91 9.41 1.42
C SER A 63 3.73 7.99 0.88
N ASP A 64 4.23 7.70 -0.31
CA ASP A 64 4.25 6.38 -0.92
C ASP A 64 5.58 5.66 -0.63
N SER A 65 5.61 4.36 -0.92
CA SER A 65 6.81 3.54 -0.80
C SER A 65 6.92 2.62 -2.01
N PRO A 66 8.14 2.28 -2.47
CA PRO A 66 8.31 1.27 -3.49
C PRO A 66 7.65 -0.05 -3.07
N ALA A 67 6.87 -0.63 -3.96
CA ALA A 67 6.13 -1.86 -3.70
C ALA A 67 5.81 -2.60 -5.02
N PHE A 68 5.22 -3.77 -4.92
CA PHE A 68 4.63 -4.47 -6.06
C PHE A 68 3.13 -4.20 -6.07
N LYS A 69 2.64 -3.61 -7.16
CA LYS A 69 1.21 -3.39 -7.40
C LYS A 69 0.59 -4.61 -8.05
N LEU A 70 -0.57 -5.02 -7.58
CA LEU A 70 -1.34 -6.09 -8.18
C LEU A 70 -2.00 -5.59 -9.46
N LYS A 71 -1.91 -6.39 -10.54
CA LYS A 71 -2.61 -6.12 -11.80
C LYS A 71 -4.05 -6.61 -11.72
N GLU A 72 -4.90 -6.12 -12.61
CA GLU A 72 -6.33 -6.43 -12.63
C GLU A 72 -6.62 -7.93 -12.80
N ASN A 73 -5.93 -8.57 -13.77
CA ASN A 73 -5.92 -10.02 -13.91
C ASN A 73 -4.83 -10.58 -13.00
N ALA A 74 -5.22 -10.84 -11.76
CA ALA A 74 -4.27 -11.05 -10.69
C ALA A 74 -3.71 -12.47 -10.65
N GLU A 75 -4.52 -13.48 -10.91
CA GLU A 75 -4.14 -14.87 -10.75
C GLU A 75 -3.50 -15.42 -12.02
N ILE A 76 -2.32 -16.05 -11.87
CA ILE A 76 -1.60 -16.76 -12.94
C ILE A 76 -1.39 -18.19 -12.50
N GLU A 77 -1.85 -19.13 -13.33
CA GLU A 77 -1.54 -20.55 -13.16
C GLU A 77 -0.10 -20.84 -13.58
N VAL A 78 0.64 -21.54 -12.73
CA VAL A 78 2.01 -21.99 -13.02
C VAL A 78 2.11 -23.50 -12.86
N ALA A 79 2.66 -24.15 -13.89
CA ALA A 79 2.93 -25.58 -13.95
C ALA A 79 1.70 -26.49 -13.65
N LYS A 80 0.48 -26.00 -13.83
CA LYS A 80 -0.79 -26.67 -13.49
C LYS A 80 -0.88 -27.10 -12.01
N LYS A 81 -0.19 -26.40 -11.13
CA LYS A 81 -0.08 -26.75 -9.70
C LYS A 81 -0.18 -25.54 -8.78
N TYR A 82 0.35 -24.40 -9.18
CA TYR A 82 0.47 -23.24 -8.32
C TYR A 82 -0.35 -22.09 -8.89
N THR A 83 -0.78 -21.21 -8.01
CA THR A 83 -1.25 -19.87 -8.37
C THR A 83 -0.25 -18.86 -7.85
N VAL A 84 0.23 -18.01 -8.74
CA VAL A 84 1.04 -16.83 -8.41
C VAL A 84 0.28 -15.57 -8.76
N LEU A 85 0.63 -14.44 -8.15
CA LEU A 85 -0.02 -13.17 -8.46
C LEU A 85 0.76 -12.37 -9.50
N ASN A 86 0.03 -11.84 -10.45
CA ASN A 86 0.53 -10.95 -11.50
C ASN A 86 0.74 -9.56 -10.92
N THR A 87 1.99 -9.17 -10.76
CA THR A 87 2.35 -7.88 -10.16
C THR A 87 3.21 -7.06 -11.09
N GLU A 88 3.25 -5.76 -10.83
CA GLU A 88 4.19 -4.82 -11.45
C GLU A 88 4.93 -4.03 -10.37
N GLY A 89 6.20 -3.71 -10.64
CA GLY A 89 6.99 -2.89 -9.74
C GLY A 89 6.52 -1.44 -9.76
N TYR A 90 6.20 -0.91 -8.59
CA TYR A 90 5.88 0.50 -8.36
C TYR A 90 7.06 1.19 -7.68
N GLY A 91 7.65 2.18 -8.36
CA GLY A 91 8.82 2.90 -7.87
C GLY A 91 10.15 2.14 -8.02
N GLY A 92 11.22 2.77 -7.58
CA GLY A 92 12.55 2.18 -7.52
C GLY A 92 12.74 1.36 -6.24
N MET A 93 13.13 0.09 -6.36
CA MET A 93 13.30 -0.79 -5.21
C MET A 93 14.50 -1.72 -5.37
N ILE A 94 15.04 -2.18 -4.26
CA ILE A 94 16.00 -3.29 -4.19
C ILE A 94 15.18 -4.58 -4.18
N CYS A 95 15.12 -5.30 -5.32
CA CYS A 95 14.31 -6.50 -5.45
C CYS A 95 14.72 -7.61 -4.49
N GLN A 96 16.03 -7.74 -4.22
CA GLN A 96 16.57 -8.77 -3.34
C GLN A 96 15.96 -8.80 -1.94
N THR A 97 15.55 -7.64 -1.43
CA THR A 97 14.96 -7.54 -0.09
C THR A 97 13.52 -8.04 0.00
N TRP A 98 12.91 -8.40 -1.11
CA TRP A 98 11.54 -8.91 -1.19
C TRP A 98 11.44 -10.44 -1.19
N PHE A 99 12.54 -11.13 -1.47
CA PHE A 99 12.56 -12.59 -1.46
C PHE A 99 12.45 -13.17 -0.05
N ASP A 100 11.81 -14.33 0.04
CA ASP A 100 11.72 -15.20 1.23
C ASP A 100 11.12 -14.51 2.46
N ARG A 101 10.29 -13.50 2.26
CA ARG A 101 9.61 -12.77 3.33
C ARG A 101 8.12 -13.09 3.37
N PRO A 102 7.52 -13.11 4.56
CA PRO A 102 6.07 -13.15 4.68
C PRO A 102 5.48 -11.84 4.14
N LEU A 103 4.71 -11.94 3.07
CA LEU A 103 4.05 -10.81 2.41
C LEU A 103 2.54 -10.94 2.54
N SER A 104 1.86 -9.81 2.39
CA SER A 104 0.41 -9.77 2.29
C SER A 104 -0.04 -8.61 1.40
N LEU A 105 -1.35 -8.38 1.32
CA LEU A 105 -1.98 -7.38 0.49
C LEU A 105 -2.57 -6.25 1.33
N ALA A 106 -2.34 -5.02 0.90
CA ALA A 106 -3.00 -3.85 1.43
C ALA A 106 -3.26 -2.83 0.31
N GLY A 107 -4.28 -2.00 0.49
CA GLY A 107 -4.60 -0.99 -0.50
C GLY A 107 -5.95 -0.36 -0.27
N ARG A 108 -6.58 0.05 -1.37
CA ARG A 108 -7.96 0.55 -1.37
C ARG A 108 -8.81 -0.25 -2.33
N VAL A 109 -10.10 -0.30 -2.03
CA VAL A 109 -11.12 -0.88 -2.89
C VAL A 109 -12.26 0.10 -3.08
N MET A 110 -12.84 0.09 -4.26
CA MET A 110 -14.06 0.81 -4.57
C MET A 110 -15.23 -0.14 -4.40
N VAL A 111 -16.11 0.16 -3.44
CA VAL A 111 -17.23 -0.71 -3.09
C VAL A 111 -18.56 -0.02 -3.32
N LYS A 112 -19.56 -0.81 -3.68
CA LYS A 112 -20.93 -0.34 -3.79
C LYS A 112 -21.53 -0.14 -2.40
N ASN A 113 -22.11 1.04 -2.17
CA ASN A 113 -22.88 1.34 -0.98
C ASN A 113 -24.22 1.99 -1.40
N GLY A 114 -25.25 1.19 -1.57
CA GLY A 114 -26.53 1.61 -2.15
C GLY A 114 -26.34 2.06 -3.61
N GLU A 115 -26.66 3.31 -3.90
CA GLU A 115 -26.48 3.94 -5.23
C GLU A 115 -25.11 4.64 -5.40
N ARG A 116 -24.26 4.60 -4.39
CA ARG A 116 -22.95 5.28 -4.37
C ARG A 116 -21.82 4.28 -4.42
N ILE A 117 -20.67 4.74 -4.92
CA ILE A 117 -19.40 4.05 -4.80
C ILE A 117 -18.60 4.77 -3.72
N GLU A 118 -18.10 4.03 -2.76
CA GLU A 118 -17.21 4.52 -1.72
C GLU A 118 -15.85 3.83 -1.77
N THR A 119 -14.84 4.50 -1.28
CA THR A 119 -13.50 3.92 -1.13
C THR A 119 -13.33 3.38 0.28
N ARG A 120 -12.94 2.12 0.41
CA ARG A 120 -12.53 1.50 1.67
C ARG A 120 -11.08 1.07 1.61
N LEU A 121 -10.38 1.19 2.73
CA LEU A 121 -9.04 0.61 2.87
C LEU A 121 -9.17 -0.85 3.30
N VAL A 122 -8.27 -1.67 2.77
CA VAL A 122 -8.13 -3.08 3.14
C VAL A 122 -6.68 -3.37 3.48
N LYS A 123 -6.48 -4.17 4.51
CA LYS A 123 -5.19 -4.72 4.92
C LYS A 123 -5.44 -6.15 5.36
N VAL A 124 -4.98 -7.12 4.59
CA VAL A 124 -5.07 -8.54 4.95
C VAL A 124 -4.00 -8.81 6.00
N ASP A 125 -4.40 -9.02 7.25
CA ASP A 125 -3.49 -9.11 8.39
C ASP A 125 -3.05 -10.54 8.71
N ARG A 126 -2.63 -11.29 7.70
CA ARG A 126 -2.03 -12.63 7.81
C ARG A 126 -0.93 -12.82 6.78
N ASP A 127 -0.03 -13.78 7.02
CA ASP A 127 0.99 -14.18 6.06
C ASP A 127 0.29 -14.89 4.90
N LEU A 128 0.23 -14.22 3.76
CA LEU A 128 -0.58 -14.65 2.62
C LEU A 128 0.28 -15.09 1.43
N LEU A 129 1.39 -14.42 1.21
CA LEU A 129 2.19 -14.48 0.00
C LEU A 129 3.68 -14.62 0.32
N MET A 130 4.42 -15.19 -0.61
CA MET A 130 5.87 -15.17 -0.60
C MET A 130 6.42 -15.14 -2.04
N ILE A 131 7.50 -14.41 -2.24
CA ILE A 131 8.31 -14.49 -3.47
C ILE A 131 9.49 -15.41 -3.13
N PRO A 132 9.47 -16.68 -3.53
CA PRO A 132 10.52 -17.61 -3.14
C PRO A 132 11.80 -17.40 -3.96
N SER A 133 12.95 -17.46 -3.31
CA SER A 133 14.22 -17.63 -4.01
C SER A 133 14.42 -19.09 -4.46
N LEU A 134 15.28 -19.29 -5.43
CA LEU A 134 15.65 -20.62 -5.85
C LEU A 134 16.75 -21.19 -4.94
N ALA A 135 16.73 -22.50 -4.74
CA ALA A 135 17.84 -23.18 -4.09
C ALA A 135 19.14 -22.98 -4.90
N ILE A 136 20.27 -22.87 -4.22
CA ILE A 136 21.59 -22.64 -4.84
C ILE A 136 21.90 -23.65 -5.96
N HIS A 137 21.38 -24.87 -5.87
CA HIS A 137 21.55 -25.89 -6.91
C HIS A 137 20.86 -25.56 -8.23
N MET A 138 19.82 -24.71 -8.17
CA MET A 138 19.03 -24.25 -9.32
C MET A 138 19.57 -22.94 -9.91
N ASP A 139 20.31 -22.16 -9.10
CA ASP A 139 20.89 -20.87 -9.49
C ASP A 139 22.27 -20.69 -8.84
N ARG A 140 23.26 -21.38 -9.38
CA ARG A 140 24.62 -21.42 -8.81
C ARG A 140 25.35 -20.06 -8.84
N LYS A 141 24.90 -19.15 -9.71
CA LYS A 141 25.52 -17.83 -9.90
C LYS A 141 24.80 -16.73 -9.13
N VAL A 142 23.82 -17.05 -8.31
CA VAL A 142 23.01 -16.06 -7.59
C VAL A 142 23.88 -15.08 -6.78
N ASN A 143 24.99 -15.55 -6.20
CA ASN A 143 25.91 -14.73 -5.40
C ASN A 143 26.93 -13.94 -6.25
N GLU A 144 27.01 -14.20 -7.56
CA GLU A 144 27.91 -13.48 -8.47
C GLU A 144 27.23 -12.28 -9.17
N GLY A 145 25.96 -12.05 -8.88
CA GLY A 145 25.12 -11.00 -9.45
C GLY A 145 24.13 -11.55 -10.47
N ARG A 146 22.86 -11.58 -10.09
CA ARG A 146 21.74 -11.97 -10.95
C ARG A 146 20.91 -10.76 -11.33
N ALA A 147 20.66 -10.58 -12.63
CA ALA A 147 19.66 -9.62 -13.09
C ALA A 147 18.25 -10.16 -12.78
N VAL A 148 17.50 -9.46 -11.95
CA VAL A 148 16.13 -9.83 -11.58
C VAL A 148 15.13 -9.25 -12.59
N ASN A 149 14.37 -10.13 -13.24
CA ASN A 149 13.24 -9.73 -14.07
C ASN A 149 11.97 -9.66 -13.21
N LYS A 150 11.46 -8.44 -12.98
CA LYS A 150 10.30 -8.23 -12.12
C LYS A 150 9.04 -8.96 -12.58
N GLN A 151 8.87 -9.20 -13.88
CA GLN A 151 7.68 -9.87 -14.44
C GLN A 151 7.76 -11.41 -14.38
N ILE A 152 8.91 -11.96 -14.09
CA ILE A 152 9.14 -13.41 -14.05
C ILE A 152 9.57 -13.84 -12.66
N ASP A 153 10.60 -13.19 -12.11
CA ASP A 153 11.23 -13.60 -10.85
C ASP A 153 10.52 -13.10 -9.60
N MET A 154 9.68 -12.07 -9.74
CA MET A 154 9.07 -11.38 -8.59
C MET A 154 7.55 -11.62 -8.47
N LEU A 155 7.07 -12.71 -9.04
CA LEU A 155 5.65 -13.09 -8.90
C LEU A 155 5.44 -13.83 -7.59
N PRO A 156 4.66 -13.29 -6.64
CA PRO A 156 4.45 -13.94 -5.35
C PRO A 156 3.54 -15.17 -5.48
N VAL A 157 3.90 -16.23 -4.81
CA VAL A 157 3.07 -17.44 -4.69
C VAL A 157 1.90 -17.16 -3.74
N LEU A 158 0.69 -17.40 -4.22
CA LEU A 158 -0.55 -17.32 -3.44
C LEU A 158 -0.98 -18.69 -2.93
N SER A 159 -0.86 -19.74 -3.77
CA SER A 159 -1.39 -21.06 -3.42
C SER A 159 -0.57 -22.19 -4.05
N GLY A 160 -0.47 -23.32 -3.33
CA GLY A 160 0.00 -24.61 -3.84
C GLY A 160 -1.06 -25.38 -4.65
N SER A 161 -2.18 -24.75 -4.99
CA SER A 161 -3.20 -25.26 -5.89
C SER A 161 -3.56 -24.22 -6.93
N VAL A 162 -4.14 -24.66 -8.04
CA VAL A 162 -4.68 -23.76 -9.06
C VAL A 162 -5.96 -23.11 -8.53
N LYS A 163 -5.99 -21.80 -8.55
CA LYS A 163 -7.14 -20.96 -8.18
C LYS A 163 -7.74 -20.32 -9.43
N GLU A 164 -9.03 -20.12 -9.40
CA GLU A 164 -9.73 -19.42 -10.48
C GLU A 164 -9.48 -17.91 -10.43
N GLN A 165 -9.77 -17.21 -11.52
CA GLN A 165 -9.75 -15.75 -11.55
C GLN A 165 -10.80 -15.20 -10.56
N GLY A 166 -10.38 -14.19 -9.79
CA GLY A 166 -11.23 -13.58 -8.76
C GLY A 166 -10.97 -14.07 -7.34
N GLU A 167 -10.06 -15.01 -7.11
CA GLU A 167 -9.69 -15.46 -5.76
C GLU A 167 -9.26 -14.30 -4.85
N VAL A 168 -8.44 -13.38 -5.36
CA VAL A 168 -8.03 -12.18 -4.60
C VAL A 168 -9.22 -11.28 -4.29
N ARG A 169 -10.16 -11.14 -5.23
CA ARG A 169 -11.39 -10.36 -5.01
C ARG A 169 -12.22 -10.96 -3.88
N SER A 170 -12.40 -12.27 -3.90
CA SER A 170 -13.14 -13.01 -2.87
C SER A 170 -12.48 -12.89 -1.51
N LEU A 171 -11.15 -13.01 -1.45
CA LEU A 171 -10.37 -12.83 -0.24
C LEU A 171 -10.52 -11.42 0.34
N VAL A 172 -10.49 -10.40 -0.52
CA VAL A 172 -10.68 -9.00 -0.11
C VAL A 172 -12.12 -8.74 0.34
N ALA A 173 -13.10 -9.35 -0.32
CA ALA A 173 -14.50 -9.24 0.08
C ALA A 173 -14.71 -9.86 1.46
N GLU A 174 -14.16 -11.04 1.72
CA GLU A 174 -14.18 -11.69 3.03
C GLU A 174 -13.58 -10.81 4.13
N GLU A 175 -12.39 -10.23 3.88
CA GLU A 175 -11.70 -9.35 4.83
C GLU A 175 -12.54 -8.10 5.20
N LEU A 176 -13.35 -7.61 4.26
CA LEU A 176 -14.22 -6.45 4.46
C LEU A 176 -15.65 -6.80 4.88
N GLY A 177 -15.99 -8.07 4.98
CA GLY A 177 -17.36 -8.54 5.26
C GLY A 177 -18.35 -8.18 4.14
N LEU A 178 -17.91 -8.24 2.88
CA LEU A 178 -18.66 -7.87 1.67
C LEU A 178 -18.88 -9.09 0.76
N LYS A 179 -19.69 -8.90 -0.29
CA LYS A 179 -19.76 -9.83 -1.42
C LYS A 179 -18.81 -9.38 -2.53
N ASP A 180 -18.27 -10.31 -3.28
CA ASP A 180 -17.39 -10.05 -4.44
C ASP A 180 -18.03 -9.09 -5.44
N THR A 181 -19.35 -9.21 -5.64
CA THR A 181 -20.14 -8.37 -6.52
C THR A 181 -20.23 -6.91 -6.09
N ASP A 182 -19.90 -6.61 -4.83
CA ASP A 182 -19.91 -5.24 -4.32
C ASP A 182 -18.59 -4.51 -4.57
N ILE A 183 -17.56 -5.23 -5.03
CA ILE A 183 -16.22 -4.65 -5.34
C ILE A 183 -16.15 -4.31 -6.82
N TYR A 184 -16.01 -3.02 -7.13
CA TYR A 184 -15.92 -2.48 -8.49
C TYR A 184 -14.49 -2.28 -8.98
N GLY A 185 -13.55 -2.10 -8.08
CA GLY A 185 -12.14 -1.92 -8.43
C GLY A 185 -11.25 -2.03 -7.21
N MET A 186 -9.98 -2.33 -7.44
CA MET A 186 -8.98 -2.53 -6.40
C MET A 186 -7.65 -1.91 -6.81
N ASP A 187 -7.03 -1.17 -5.89
CA ASP A 187 -5.64 -0.73 -5.96
C ASP A 187 -4.88 -1.40 -4.81
N LEU A 188 -4.37 -2.60 -5.05
CA LEU A 188 -3.70 -3.41 -4.04
C LEU A 188 -2.20 -3.48 -4.28
N PHE A 189 -1.47 -3.49 -3.18
CA PHE A 189 -0.01 -3.57 -3.15
C PHE A 189 0.43 -4.66 -2.18
N LEU A 190 1.56 -5.29 -2.49
CA LEU A 190 2.24 -6.15 -1.54
C LEU A 190 2.85 -5.31 -0.42
N TYR A 191 2.80 -5.82 0.78
CA TYR A 191 3.53 -5.26 1.90
C TYR A 191 4.23 -6.35 2.72
N ASN A 192 5.35 -5.98 3.32
CA ASN A 192 6.11 -6.86 4.20
C ASN A 192 5.40 -6.95 5.55
N ARG A 193 5.11 -8.17 6.01
CA ARG A 193 4.46 -8.44 7.29
C ARG A 193 5.40 -8.28 8.49
N MET A 194 6.69 -8.32 8.27
CA MET A 194 7.67 -8.09 9.32
C MET A 194 7.67 -6.60 9.71
N GLY A 195 7.34 -6.33 10.95
CA GLY A 195 7.39 -4.97 11.49
C GLY A 195 8.81 -4.44 11.62
N ALA A 196 8.94 -3.13 11.78
CA ALA A 196 10.22 -2.50 12.09
C ALA A 196 10.68 -2.91 13.50
N VAL A 197 11.96 -3.20 13.63
CA VAL A 197 12.60 -3.53 14.91
C VAL A 197 13.84 -2.67 15.13
N ARG A 198 14.12 -2.34 16.37
CA ARG A 198 15.38 -1.68 16.72
C ARG A 198 16.46 -2.75 16.89
N TRP A 199 17.64 -2.52 16.32
CA TRP A 199 18.78 -3.40 16.36
C TRP A 199 20.10 -2.63 16.50
N GLY A 200 21.20 -3.35 16.70
CA GLY A 200 22.50 -2.79 17.06
C GLY A 200 22.79 -2.99 18.54
N SER A 201 24.05 -2.82 18.97
CA SER A 201 24.46 -2.96 20.37
C SER A 201 23.74 -1.97 21.29
N ASP A 202 23.50 -0.76 20.82
CA ASP A 202 22.83 0.31 21.54
C ASP A 202 21.41 0.60 20.99
N ARG A 203 20.87 -0.29 20.14
CA ARG A 203 19.57 -0.14 19.49
C ARG A 203 19.42 1.13 18.63
N GLU A 204 20.50 1.58 18.03
CA GLU A 204 20.61 2.81 17.26
C GLU A 204 20.07 2.69 15.82
N PHE A 205 19.81 1.47 15.35
CA PHE A 205 19.27 1.20 14.01
C PHE A 205 17.81 0.76 14.06
N ILE A 206 17.12 0.93 12.92
CA ILE A 206 15.76 0.42 12.67
C ILE A 206 15.78 -0.43 11.40
#